data_ef484010d54d4702f816a1ce82956ff4
#
_entry.id   ef484010d54d4702f816a1ce82956ff4
#
_cell.length_a   1.000
_cell.length_b   1.000
_cell.length_c   1.000
_cell.angle_alpha   90.00
_cell.angle_beta   90.00
_cell.angle_gamma   90.00
#
_symmetry.space_group_name_H-M   'P 1'
#
loop_
_entity.id
_entity.type
_entity.pdbx_description
1 polymer ?
#
loop_
_entity_poly.entity_id
_entity_poly.type
_entity_poly.pdbx_seq_one_letter_code
_entity_poly.pdbx_strand_id
1 'polypeptide(L)'
;MSERLTSGQVLASDEGPRVASLVASARARSRVLFVTPELGDFVKVGGLGDVSAALPRALLPSCDVRVLVPGYRQLLARCGTLQIVGRCEAFAALPACDIGRLETPDGLAVYVVLCPELYDRDGTPYGDAEKRDWQDNDLRFARLSLAAAELAGGQIDCDWAADVLHVNDWPAALAPAYVAWRGQGTPSILTIHNLAYQGNFSRDSLGRIGAPDSAYQIDGIEFYNQVSFMKAGIVYANQITTVSETYAREILEPAAGHGLDGLLRKRAKETRLTGILNGIDENWDPRTCTHLAKQFEPGDWKGKHANTEGIRRDFGLAASRGPLFSLVARLVHQKGIDLVLSVADSIVSAGGQIVIMGTGERQFEAATQTLAQRHRKSVAVKIGFDEAESRRILAGSDFMLMPSRFEPCGLSQMCAQRVGTLPIGHKTGGLAETIDDGQTGFLFAEPSIGSLFGALCRAFSTYSSKRRLYQMRTRAMARNFGWEHSAVSYRQLYGNVAG
;
A
#
# COMPACT_ATOMS: atom_id res chain seq x y z
N MET A 1 -68.64 -30.37 -65.59
CA MET A 1 -67.52 -31.22 -65.91
C MET A 1 -66.40 -30.74 -65.01
N SER A 2 -66.20 -31.42 -63.89
CA SER A 2 -65.24 -32.47 -63.67
C SER A 2 -63.82 -31.93 -63.77
N GLU A 3 -62.95 -31.96 -62.78
CA GLU A 3 -62.58 -32.93 -61.79
C GLU A 3 -61.59 -32.22 -60.80
N ARG A 4 -61.76 -32.34 -59.55
CA ARG A 4 -61.07 -33.18 -58.53
C ARG A 4 -59.58 -32.98 -58.39
N LEU A 5 -59.26 -32.59 -57.10
CA LEU A 5 -58.35 -33.24 -56.16
C LEU A 5 -56.84 -32.96 -56.39
N THR A 6 -56.08 -32.67 -55.38
CA THR A 6 -55.90 -33.35 -54.11
C THR A 6 -55.09 -32.48 -53.13
N SER A 7 -55.38 -32.61 -51.86
CA SER A 7 -54.67 -32.14 -50.67
C SER A 7 -53.24 -32.62 -50.61
N GLY A 8 -52.32 -31.72 -50.27
CA GLY A 8 -50.96 -31.99 -49.79
C GLY A 8 -50.68 -31.15 -48.58
N GLN A 9 -50.89 -31.73 -47.39
CA GLN A 9 -50.43 -31.16 -46.13
C GLN A 9 -48.90 -31.11 -46.17
N VAL A 10 -48.31 -29.91 -46.07
CA VAL A 10 -46.93 -29.72 -45.69
C VAL A 10 -46.90 -29.31 -44.22
N LEU A 11 -46.43 -30.23 -43.43
CA LEU A 11 -46.07 -30.00 -42.02
C LEU A 11 -45.05 -28.88 -41.93
N ALA A 12 -45.43 -27.77 -41.36
CA ALA A 12 -44.48 -26.75 -40.92
C ALA A 12 -43.66 -27.32 -39.75
N SER A 13 -42.38 -27.57 -39.97
CA SER A 13 -41.43 -27.84 -38.92
C SER A 13 -41.17 -26.54 -38.16
N ASP A 14 -41.64 -26.56 -36.94
CA ASP A 14 -41.36 -25.51 -35.94
C ASP A 14 -39.87 -25.61 -35.50
N GLU A 15 -39.01 -24.89 -36.21
CA GLU A 15 -37.66 -24.63 -35.72
C GLU A 15 -37.66 -23.36 -34.88
N GLY A 16 -38.01 -23.53 -33.58
CA GLY A 16 -37.76 -22.52 -32.58
C GLY A 16 -36.26 -22.12 -32.56
N PRO A 17 -35.92 -20.87 -32.23
CA PRO A 17 -34.55 -20.43 -32.21
C PRO A 17 -33.77 -21.29 -31.19
N ARG A 18 -32.78 -22.02 -31.69
CA ARG A 18 -31.78 -22.67 -30.88
C ARG A 18 -31.13 -21.60 -30.01
N VAL A 19 -31.48 -21.56 -28.74
CA VAL A 19 -30.72 -20.88 -27.71
C VAL A 19 -29.36 -21.55 -27.72
N ALA A 20 -28.41 -20.92 -28.42
CA ALA A 20 -27.00 -21.24 -28.30
C ALA A 20 -26.65 -21.00 -26.83
N SER A 21 -26.57 -22.05 -26.05
CA SER A 21 -25.99 -22.08 -24.73
C SER A 21 -24.56 -21.54 -24.90
N LEU A 22 -24.39 -20.28 -24.56
CA LEU A 22 -23.10 -19.70 -24.25
C LEU A 22 -22.59 -20.41 -22.99
N VAL A 23 -22.02 -21.58 -23.17
CA VAL A 23 -21.06 -22.13 -22.24
C VAL A 23 -19.88 -21.16 -22.32
N ALA A 24 -19.92 -20.10 -21.50
CA ALA A 24 -18.72 -19.35 -21.17
C ALA A 24 -17.73 -20.40 -20.66
N SER A 25 -16.75 -20.78 -21.48
CA SER A 25 -15.62 -21.55 -21.00
C SER A 25 -15.11 -20.81 -19.77
N ALA A 26 -15.19 -21.46 -18.61
CA ALA A 26 -14.60 -20.92 -17.40
C ALA A 26 -13.10 -20.73 -17.74
N ARG A 27 -12.71 -19.50 -18.09
CA ARG A 27 -11.29 -19.17 -18.22
C ARG A 27 -10.66 -19.53 -16.87
N ALA A 28 -9.69 -20.41 -16.90
CA ALA A 28 -8.94 -20.77 -15.70
C ALA A 28 -8.51 -19.46 -15.02
N ARG A 29 -8.66 -19.38 -13.67
CA ARG A 29 -8.27 -18.19 -12.91
C ARG A 29 -6.78 -17.93 -13.15
N SER A 30 -6.41 -16.69 -13.47
CA SER A 30 -5.00 -16.31 -13.63
C SER A 30 -4.24 -16.60 -12.33
N ARG A 31 -3.12 -17.31 -12.46
CA ARG A 31 -2.23 -17.64 -11.34
C ARG A 31 -1.22 -16.52 -11.15
N VAL A 32 -1.26 -15.88 -9.99
CA VAL A 32 -0.44 -14.70 -9.68
C VAL A 32 0.47 -15.00 -8.50
N LEU A 33 1.78 -14.87 -8.69
CA LEU A 33 2.74 -14.86 -7.59
C LEU A 33 2.95 -13.42 -7.13
N PHE A 34 2.41 -13.08 -5.97
CA PHE A 34 2.54 -11.77 -5.35
C PHE A 34 3.72 -11.76 -4.38
N VAL A 35 4.80 -11.06 -4.72
CA VAL A 35 6.06 -11.04 -3.96
C VAL A 35 6.19 -9.77 -3.15
N THR A 36 6.44 -9.90 -1.87
CA THR A 36 6.49 -8.75 -0.95
C THR A 36 7.47 -8.98 0.21
N PRO A 37 8.17 -7.93 0.70
CA PRO A 37 8.97 -8.01 1.91
C PRO A 37 8.15 -7.93 3.20
N GLU A 38 6.88 -7.51 3.12
CA GLU A 38 5.99 -7.35 4.28
C GLU A 38 4.65 -8.05 4.01
N LEU A 39 4.09 -8.67 5.03
CA LEU A 39 2.73 -9.20 5.03
C LEU A 39 2.10 -8.84 6.38
N GLY A 40 1.09 -7.98 6.37
CA GLY A 40 0.53 -7.36 7.57
C GLY A 40 0.03 -8.34 8.63
N ASP A 41 -0.31 -9.55 8.23
CA ASP A 41 -0.68 -10.65 9.15
C ASP A 41 0.46 -11.04 10.10
N PHE A 42 1.70 -10.89 9.65
CA PHE A 42 2.89 -11.38 10.36
C PHE A 42 3.92 -10.29 10.62
N VAL A 43 4.25 -9.48 9.60
CA VAL A 43 5.30 -8.47 9.67
C VAL A 43 4.85 -7.21 8.92
N LYS A 44 4.86 -6.08 9.62
CA LYS A 44 4.43 -4.78 9.09
C LYS A 44 5.38 -3.68 9.57
N VAL A 45 5.87 -2.88 8.63
CA VAL A 45 6.66 -1.67 8.91
C VAL A 45 5.93 -0.42 8.40
N GLY A 46 5.18 -0.55 7.32
CA GLY A 46 4.47 0.56 6.69
C GLY A 46 3.20 0.14 5.98
N GLY A 47 2.70 1.03 5.11
CA GLY A 47 1.49 0.77 4.32
C GLY A 47 1.60 -0.41 3.35
N LEU A 48 2.83 -0.81 2.98
CA LEU A 48 3.03 -1.99 2.13
C LEU A 48 2.51 -3.26 2.81
N GLY A 49 2.72 -3.41 4.13
CA GLY A 49 2.19 -4.55 4.87
C GLY A 49 0.66 -4.63 4.81
N ASP A 50 -0.04 -3.49 4.90
CA ASP A 50 -1.51 -3.43 4.75
C ASP A 50 -1.95 -3.81 3.34
N VAL A 51 -1.29 -3.27 2.32
CA VAL A 51 -1.57 -3.60 0.92
C VAL A 51 -1.36 -5.08 0.65
N SER A 52 -0.24 -5.63 1.12
CA SER A 52 0.12 -7.04 0.91
C SER A 52 -0.81 -8.02 1.65
N ALA A 53 -1.42 -7.58 2.74
CA ALA A 53 -2.45 -8.37 3.42
C ALA A 53 -3.81 -8.29 2.70
N ALA A 54 -4.18 -7.14 2.15
CA ALA A 54 -5.54 -6.89 1.66
C ALA A 54 -5.72 -7.13 0.15
N LEU A 55 -4.81 -6.65 -0.70
CA LEU A 55 -4.95 -6.78 -2.15
C LEU A 55 -4.98 -8.24 -2.64
N PRO A 56 -4.09 -9.17 -2.18
CA PRO A 56 -4.20 -10.57 -2.55
C PRO A 56 -5.57 -11.17 -2.21
N ARG A 57 -6.11 -10.86 -1.04
CA ARG A 57 -7.43 -11.32 -0.60
C ARG A 57 -8.56 -10.80 -1.48
N ALA A 58 -8.51 -9.52 -1.85
CA ALA A 58 -9.50 -8.93 -2.76
C ALA A 58 -9.45 -9.55 -4.18
N LEU A 59 -8.33 -10.16 -4.55
CA LEU A 59 -8.13 -10.83 -5.83
C LEU A 59 -8.54 -12.33 -5.80
N LEU A 60 -8.57 -13.00 -4.65
CA LEU A 60 -8.90 -14.42 -4.51
C LEU A 60 -10.21 -14.84 -5.22
N PRO A 61 -11.29 -14.04 -5.23
CA PRO A 61 -12.51 -14.43 -5.94
C PRO A 61 -12.30 -14.62 -7.45
N SER A 62 -11.30 -13.96 -8.04
CA SER A 62 -11.08 -13.91 -9.49
C SER A 62 -9.74 -14.47 -9.97
N CYS A 63 -8.75 -14.63 -9.09
CA CYS A 63 -7.40 -15.10 -9.39
C CYS A 63 -6.97 -16.19 -8.40
N ASP A 64 -6.08 -17.11 -8.82
CA ASP A 64 -5.30 -17.94 -7.91
C ASP A 64 -4.06 -17.14 -7.49
N VAL A 65 -4.20 -16.35 -6.43
CA VAL A 65 -3.11 -15.51 -5.92
C VAL A 65 -2.40 -16.24 -4.79
N ARG A 66 -1.08 -16.33 -4.91
CA ARG A 66 -0.20 -16.84 -3.85
C ARG A 66 0.83 -15.78 -3.49
N VAL A 67 1.05 -15.57 -2.20
CA VAL A 67 2.00 -14.57 -1.70
C VAL A 67 3.35 -15.24 -1.42
N LEU A 68 4.46 -14.59 -1.80
CA LEU A 68 5.81 -15.01 -1.40
C LEU A 68 6.40 -13.94 -0.48
N VAL A 69 6.89 -14.37 0.69
CA VAL A 69 7.46 -13.49 1.72
C VAL A 69 8.70 -14.14 2.35
N PRO A 70 9.69 -13.36 2.84
CA PRO A 70 10.83 -13.92 3.58
C PRO A 70 10.40 -14.52 4.92
N GLY A 71 11.07 -15.61 5.33
CA GLY A 71 10.86 -16.30 6.60
C GLY A 71 11.48 -15.57 7.78
N TYR A 72 11.01 -14.37 8.07
CA TYR A 72 11.44 -13.60 9.23
C TYR A 72 11.06 -14.30 10.54
N ARG A 73 11.85 -14.11 11.57
CA ARG A 73 11.61 -14.66 12.92
C ARG A 73 10.19 -14.41 13.41
N GLN A 74 9.68 -13.19 13.24
CA GLN A 74 8.33 -12.80 13.66
C GLN A 74 7.24 -13.57 12.91
N LEU A 75 7.44 -13.87 11.62
CA LEU A 75 6.53 -14.65 10.81
C LEU A 75 6.56 -16.11 11.28
N LEU A 76 7.77 -16.70 11.39
CA LEU A 76 7.95 -18.11 11.77
C LEU A 76 7.40 -18.41 13.18
N ALA A 77 7.47 -17.45 14.09
CA ALA A 77 6.90 -17.59 15.43
C ALA A 77 5.36 -17.64 15.45
N ARG A 78 4.69 -17.26 14.37
CA ARG A 78 3.22 -17.09 14.31
C ARG A 78 2.54 -17.92 13.22
N CYS A 79 3.29 -18.45 12.25
CA CYS A 79 2.71 -19.07 11.05
C CYS A 79 2.26 -20.54 11.24
N GLY A 80 2.51 -21.18 12.38
CA GLY A 80 2.20 -22.59 12.58
C GLY A 80 3.09 -23.53 11.75
N THR A 81 2.53 -24.66 11.30
CA THR A 81 3.27 -25.66 10.54
C THR A 81 3.40 -25.27 9.07
N LEU A 82 4.63 -25.31 8.54
CA LEU A 82 4.93 -25.08 7.13
C LEU A 82 5.14 -26.41 6.41
N GLN A 83 4.51 -26.58 5.26
CA GLN A 83 4.78 -27.67 4.34
C GLN A 83 5.94 -27.25 3.42
N ILE A 84 7.04 -27.99 3.39
CA ILE A 84 8.12 -27.75 2.42
C ILE A 84 7.63 -28.20 1.04
N VAL A 85 7.66 -27.31 0.07
CA VAL A 85 7.21 -27.57 -1.31
C VAL A 85 8.38 -27.69 -2.28
N GLY A 86 9.57 -27.24 -1.91
CA GLY A 86 10.76 -27.37 -2.72
C GLY A 86 11.94 -26.61 -2.15
N ARG A 87 13.04 -26.59 -2.91
CA ARG A 87 14.31 -26.00 -2.51
C ARG A 87 14.88 -25.13 -3.63
N CYS A 88 15.41 -23.99 -3.26
CA CYS A 88 16.23 -23.16 -4.13
C CYS A 88 17.70 -23.44 -3.86
N GLU A 89 18.46 -23.77 -4.88
CA GLU A 89 19.90 -24.02 -4.75
C GLU A 89 20.69 -22.73 -4.47
N ALA A 90 21.89 -22.90 -3.95
CA ALA A 90 22.83 -21.78 -3.79
C ALA A 90 23.21 -21.20 -5.17
N PHE A 91 23.31 -19.87 -5.26
CA PHE A 91 23.68 -19.21 -6.49
C PHE A 91 24.51 -17.97 -6.19
N ALA A 92 25.73 -17.86 -6.76
CA ALA A 92 26.69 -16.82 -6.41
C ALA A 92 26.94 -16.78 -4.89
N ALA A 93 26.74 -15.64 -4.22
CA ALA A 93 26.79 -15.56 -2.77
C ALA A 93 25.45 -15.77 -2.06
N LEU A 94 24.39 -16.13 -2.81
CA LEU A 94 23.07 -16.39 -2.23
C LEU A 94 23.04 -17.81 -1.67
N PRO A 95 22.77 -18.03 -0.36
CA PRO A 95 22.70 -19.35 0.21
C PRO A 95 21.48 -20.13 -0.33
N ALA A 96 21.57 -21.45 -0.33
CA ALA A 96 20.44 -22.32 -0.60
C ALA A 96 19.33 -22.10 0.45
N CYS A 97 18.07 -22.29 0.08
CA CYS A 97 16.96 -22.15 0.98
C CYS A 97 15.82 -23.09 0.63
N ASP A 98 15.02 -23.47 1.61
CA ASP A 98 13.79 -24.20 1.37
C ASP A 98 12.63 -23.22 1.18
N ILE A 99 11.60 -23.64 0.45
CA ILE A 99 10.34 -22.91 0.31
C ILE A 99 9.26 -23.64 1.08
N GLY A 100 8.79 -23.00 2.15
CA GLY A 100 7.64 -23.46 2.92
C GLY A 100 6.35 -22.89 2.36
N ARG A 101 5.23 -23.61 2.52
CA ARG A 101 3.88 -23.17 2.20
C ARG A 101 2.98 -23.30 3.40
N LEU A 102 2.15 -22.30 3.63
CA LEU A 102 1.01 -22.33 4.55
C LEU A 102 -0.23 -21.81 3.84
N GLU A 103 -1.39 -22.07 4.42
CA GLU A 103 -2.65 -21.47 4.03
C GLU A 103 -3.24 -20.73 5.24
N THR A 104 -3.63 -19.50 5.04
CA THR A 104 -4.29 -18.71 6.08
C THR A 104 -5.73 -19.19 6.28
N PRO A 105 -6.37 -18.90 7.45
CA PRO A 105 -7.74 -19.34 7.72
C PRO A 105 -8.79 -18.90 6.68
N ASP A 106 -8.51 -17.84 5.94
CA ASP A 106 -9.35 -17.29 4.87
C ASP A 106 -8.94 -17.77 3.46
N GLY A 107 -8.04 -18.77 3.37
CA GLY A 107 -7.72 -19.47 2.12
C GLY A 107 -6.63 -18.81 1.29
N LEU A 108 -5.89 -17.81 1.80
CA LEU A 108 -4.73 -17.24 1.10
C LEU A 108 -3.52 -18.17 1.25
N ALA A 109 -3.00 -18.67 0.13
CA ALA A 109 -1.77 -19.45 0.10
C ALA A 109 -0.54 -18.52 0.22
N VAL A 110 0.35 -18.84 1.16
CA VAL A 110 1.57 -18.06 1.42
C VAL A 110 2.78 -18.98 1.33
N TYR A 111 3.71 -18.62 0.44
CA TYR A 111 5.04 -19.20 0.38
C TYR A 111 6.00 -18.41 1.25
N VAL A 112 6.90 -19.10 1.91
CA VAL A 112 7.88 -18.54 2.85
C VAL A 112 9.27 -18.96 2.45
N VAL A 113 10.16 -18.02 2.20
CA VAL A 113 11.58 -18.28 1.90
C VAL A 113 12.32 -18.61 3.21
N LEU A 114 12.60 -19.87 3.46
CA LEU A 114 13.25 -20.36 4.66
C LEU A 114 14.78 -20.33 4.50
N CYS A 115 15.37 -19.20 4.83
CA CYS A 115 16.82 -18.95 4.77
C CYS A 115 17.26 -18.30 6.10
N PRO A 116 17.53 -19.12 7.16
CA PRO A 116 17.84 -18.57 8.49
C PRO A 116 19.02 -17.62 8.51
N GLU A 117 20.05 -17.86 7.70
CA GLU A 117 21.24 -17.03 7.60
C GLU A 117 20.90 -15.58 7.21
N LEU A 118 19.84 -15.39 6.43
CA LEU A 118 19.44 -14.09 5.94
C LEU A 118 18.29 -13.46 6.73
N TYR A 119 17.37 -14.28 7.29
CA TYR A 119 16.11 -13.75 7.81
C TYR A 119 15.84 -14.02 9.29
N ASP A 120 16.56 -14.96 9.94
CA ASP A 120 16.36 -15.24 11.37
C ASP A 120 17.11 -14.24 12.25
N ARG A 121 16.59 -13.02 12.33
CA ARG A 121 17.20 -11.89 13.04
C ARG A 121 16.16 -11.07 13.80
N ASP A 122 16.60 -10.45 14.90
CA ASP A 122 15.82 -9.45 15.62
C ASP A 122 15.88 -8.12 14.91
N GLY A 123 14.74 -7.44 14.78
CA GLY A 123 14.63 -6.15 14.09
C GLY A 123 13.48 -6.11 13.12
N THR A 124 13.63 -5.29 12.09
CA THR A 124 12.64 -5.15 11.00
C THR A 124 13.09 -5.89 9.74
N PRO A 125 12.23 -6.06 8.73
CA PRO A 125 12.65 -6.52 7.40
C PRO A 125 13.86 -5.78 6.83
N TYR A 126 14.06 -4.51 7.17
CA TYR A 126 15.05 -3.64 6.54
C TYR A 126 16.29 -3.36 7.40
N GLY A 127 16.18 -3.45 8.72
CA GLY A 127 17.26 -3.04 9.62
C GLY A 127 17.11 -3.57 11.04
N ASP A 128 18.17 -3.32 11.83
CA ASP A 128 18.30 -3.74 13.23
C ASP A 128 17.40 -2.95 14.20
N ALA A 129 17.50 -3.27 15.47
CA ALA A 129 16.76 -2.61 16.54
C ALA A 129 17.13 -1.12 16.71
N GLU A 130 18.34 -0.74 16.31
CA GLU A 130 18.83 0.64 16.30
C GLU A 130 18.44 1.41 15.03
N LYS A 131 17.62 0.81 14.14
CA LYS A 131 17.15 1.36 12.86
C LYS A 131 18.27 1.59 11.83
N ARG A 132 19.36 0.83 11.91
CA ARG A 132 20.42 0.80 10.88
C ARG A 132 20.10 -0.30 9.88
N ASP A 133 20.26 -0.01 8.59
CA ASP A 133 20.02 -1.00 7.54
C ASP A 133 20.95 -2.21 7.69
N TRP A 134 20.42 -3.41 7.44
CA TRP A 134 21.24 -4.62 7.37
C TRP A 134 22.27 -4.51 6.26
N GLN A 135 23.53 -4.77 6.57
CA GLN A 135 24.65 -4.62 5.63
C GLN A 135 24.57 -5.59 4.44
N ASP A 136 23.81 -6.66 4.57
CA ASP A 136 23.61 -7.69 3.57
C ASP A 136 22.19 -7.63 2.95
N ASN A 137 21.54 -6.49 2.95
CA ASN A 137 20.22 -6.32 2.32
C ASN A 137 20.26 -6.63 0.81
N ASP A 138 21.40 -6.47 0.14
CA ASP A 138 21.60 -6.92 -1.23
C ASP A 138 21.40 -8.43 -1.38
N LEU A 139 21.99 -9.25 -0.50
CA LEU A 139 21.82 -10.71 -0.52
C LEU A 139 20.42 -11.12 -0.08
N ARG A 140 19.90 -10.50 0.96
CA ARG A 140 18.58 -10.82 1.52
C ARG A 140 17.49 -10.65 0.48
N PHE A 141 17.45 -9.53 -0.20
CA PHE A 141 16.41 -9.25 -1.18
C PHE A 141 16.71 -9.79 -2.57
N ALA A 142 17.97 -10.06 -2.91
CA ALA A 142 18.30 -10.88 -4.08
C ALA A 142 17.86 -12.33 -3.89
N ARG A 143 17.99 -12.93 -2.70
CA ARG A 143 17.49 -14.29 -2.42
C ARG A 143 15.97 -14.38 -2.56
N LEU A 144 15.22 -13.40 -2.01
CA LEU A 144 13.77 -13.30 -2.20
C LEU A 144 13.42 -13.23 -3.69
N SER A 145 14.09 -12.34 -4.42
CA SER A 145 13.83 -12.10 -5.84
C SER A 145 14.17 -13.31 -6.72
N LEU A 146 15.25 -14.04 -6.42
CA LEU A 146 15.61 -15.24 -7.15
C LEU A 146 14.64 -16.39 -6.85
N ALA A 147 14.26 -16.57 -5.59
CA ALA A 147 13.23 -17.55 -5.22
C ALA A 147 11.89 -17.24 -5.92
N ALA A 148 11.54 -15.96 -6.06
CA ALA A 148 10.35 -15.54 -6.78
C ALA A 148 10.39 -15.92 -8.26
N ALA A 149 11.54 -15.72 -8.94
CA ALA A 149 11.71 -16.10 -10.33
C ALA A 149 11.62 -17.62 -10.53
N GLU A 150 12.32 -18.40 -9.68
CA GLU A 150 12.29 -19.87 -9.74
C GLU A 150 10.90 -20.45 -9.45
N LEU A 151 10.19 -19.90 -8.44
CA LEU A 151 8.84 -20.32 -8.09
C LEU A 151 7.83 -19.94 -9.20
N ALA A 152 7.92 -18.74 -9.74
CA ALA A 152 7.05 -18.29 -10.84
C ALA A 152 7.20 -19.18 -12.09
N GLY A 153 8.43 -19.65 -12.39
CA GLY A 153 8.72 -20.58 -13.48
C GLY A 153 8.35 -22.04 -13.22
N GLY A 154 7.74 -22.37 -12.07
CA GLY A 154 7.38 -23.75 -11.72
C GLY A 154 8.55 -24.66 -11.38
N GLN A 155 9.73 -24.12 -11.07
CA GLN A 155 10.93 -24.90 -10.76
C GLN A 155 10.95 -25.40 -9.32
N ILE A 156 10.14 -24.82 -8.42
CA ILE A 156 10.10 -25.12 -6.99
C ILE A 156 8.84 -25.90 -6.61
N ASP A 157 7.66 -25.36 -6.89
CA ASP A 157 6.38 -26.04 -6.73
C ASP A 157 5.99 -26.62 -8.09
N CYS A 158 6.22 -27.93 -8.29
CA CYS A 158 6.00 -28.58 -9.58
C CYS A 158 4.52 -28.60 -10.00
N ASP A 159 3.61 -28.43 -9.06
CA ASP A 159 2.17 -28.42 -9.32
C ASP A 159 1.63 -27.03 -9.66
N TRP A 160 2.47 -25.99 -9.56
CA TRP A 160 2.05 -24.62 -9.76
C TRP A 160 3.14 -23.72 -10.36
N ALA A 161 2.79 -23.04 -11.42
CA ALA A 161 3.60 -21.97 -11.99
C ALA A 161 2.72 -20.72 -12.19
N ALA A 162 3.32 -19.55 -12.08
CA ALA A 162 2.59 -18.29 -12.22
C ALA A 162 2.36 -17.93 -13.69
N ASP A 163 1.16 -17.42 -14.01
CA ASP A 163 0.89 -16.74 -15.28
C ASP A 163 1.41 -15.30 -15.23
N VAL A 164 1.51 -14.69 -14.01
CA VAL A 164 2.04 -13.36 -13.76
C VAL A 164 2.85 -13.33 -12.47
N LEU A 165 4.05 -12.75 -12.54
CA LEU A 165 4.88 -12.42 -11.40
C LEU A 165 4.65 -10.96 -11.01
N HIS A 166 4.02 -10.70 -9.86
CA HIS A 166 3.76 -9.36 -9.35
C HIS A 166 4.67 -9.04 -8.16
N VAL A 167 5.60 -8.12 -8.33
CA VAL A 167 6.60 -7.75 -7.32
C VAL A 167 6.35 -6.37 -6.75
N ASN A 168 6.63 -6.19 -5.46
CA ASN A 168 6.31 -4.98 -4.71
C ASN A 168 7.56 -4.31 -4.16
N ASP A 169 7.78 -3.07 -4.56
CA ASP A 169 8.90 -2.20 -4.17
C ASP A 169 10.28 -2.81 -4.44
N TRP A 170 11.34 -2.06 -4.09
CA TRP A 170 12.72 -2.41 -4.34
C TRP A 170 13.17 -3.79 -3.79
N PRO A 171 12.64 -4.31 -2.66
CA PRO A 171 13.08 -5.60 -2.14
C PRO A 171 12.73 -6.79 -3.03
N ALA A 172 11.71 -6.67 -3.86
CA ALA A 172 11.31 -7.71 -4.80
C ALA A 172 11.64 -7.36 -6.27
N ALA A 173 12.13 -6.14 -6.51
CA ALA A 173 12.27 -5.57 -7.85
C ALA A 173 13.35 -6.24 -8.72
N LEU A 174 14.25 -7.04 -8.13
CA LEU A 174 15.24 -7.78 -8.90
C LEU A 174 14.66 -9.06 -9.56
N ALA A 175 13.48 -9.53 -9.13
CA ALA A 175 12.90 -10.76 -9.67
C ALA A 175 12.60 -10.71 -11.18
N PRO A 176 12.04 -9.63 -11.76
CA PRO A 176 11.91 -9.50 -13.22
C PRO A 176 13.24 -9.61 -13.96
N ALA A 177 14.33 -9.10 -13.36
CA ALA A 177 15.66 -9.20 -13.95
C ALA A 177 16.16 -10.66 -13.94
N TYR A 178 15.97 -11.41 -12.85
CA TYR A 178 16.30 -12.84 -12.81
C TYR A 178 15.48 -13.65 -13.83
N VAL A 179 14.19 -13.35 -14.00
CA VAL A 179 13.36 -13.96 -15.05
C VAL A 179 14.01 -13.74 -16.42
N ALA A 180 14.40 -12.51 -16.74
CA ALA A 180 15.02 -12.16 -18.01
C ALA A 180 16.42 -12.80 -18.19
N TRP A 181 17.28 -12.71 -17.17
CA TRP A 181 18.66 -13.24 -17.23
C TRP A 181 18.72 -14.76 -17.35
N ARG A 182 17.68 -15.45 -16.88
CA ARG A 182 17.56 -16.93 -16.99
C ARG A 182 16.75 -17.38 -18.19
N GLY A 183 16.33 -16.45 -19.06
CA GLY A 183 15.56 -16.78 -20.27
C GLY A 183 14.17 -17.36 -19.97
N GLN A 184 13.59 -17.05 -18.79
CA GLN A 184 12.24 -17.48 -18.45
C GLN A 184 11.21 -16.55 -19.10
N GLY A 185 10.03 -17.09 -19.41
CA GLY A 185 8.98 -16.36 -20.13
C GLY A 185 7.89 -15.75 -19.23
N THR A 186 7.95 -15.87 -17.90
CA THR A 186 6.89 -15.41 -17.00
C THR A 186 6.77 -13.89 -17.04
N PRO A 187 5.63 -13.33 -17.48
CA PRO A 187 5.41 -11.91 -17.51
C PRO A 187 5.41 -11.32 -16.09
N SER A 188 5.92 -10.09 -15.95
CA SER A 188 6.08 -9.48 -14.62
C SER A 188 5.54 -8.06 -14.53
N ILE A 189 5.05 -7.72 -13.32
CA ILE A 189 4.57 -6.40 -12.95
C ILE A 189 5.35 -5.94 -11.72
N LEU A 190 5.86 -4.71 -11.75
CA LEU A 190 6.43 -4.03 -10.59
C LEU A 190 5.45 -3.00 -10.08
N THR A 191 5.04 -3.09 -8.80
CA THR A 191 4.35 -1.99 -8.11
C THR A 191 5.34 -1.18 -7.29
N ILE A 192 5.42 0.13 -7.59
CA ILE A 192 6.21 1.12 -6.85
C ILE A 192 5.31 1.76 -5.80
N HIS A 193 5.55 1.44 -4.52
CA HIS A 193 4.82 2.04 -3.40
C HIS A 193 5.46 3.36 -2.95
N ASN A 194 6.80 3.45 -3.00
CA ASN A 194 7.52 4.68 -2.70
C ASN A 194 8.89 4.72 -3.40
N LEU A 195 9.00 5.50 -4.46
CA LEU A 195 10.21 5.61 -5.29
C LEU A 195 11.43 6.20 -4.54
N ALA A 196 11.22 6.86 -3.40
CA ALA A 196 12.30 7.36 -2.57
C ALA A 196 13.20 6.25 -2.01
N TYR A 197 12.71 5.01 -1.94
CA TYR A 197 13.45 3.83 -1.51
C TYR A 197 13.79 2.98 -2.74
N GLN A 198 15.09 2.85 -3.05
CA GLN A 198 15.53 2.28 -4.32
C GLN A 198 16.35 1.00 -4.20
N GLY A 199 16.84 0.65 -2.99
CA GLY A 199 17.73 -0.49 -2.82
C GLY A 199 19.00 -0.33 -3.65
N ASN A 200 19.76 0.71 -3.34
CA ASN A 200 21.03 1.01 -4.00
C ASN A 200 22.20 0.41 -3.20
N PHE A 201 23.01 -0.39 -3.86
CA PHE A 201 24.11 -1.14 -3.25
C PHE A 201 25.41 -0.87 -3.99
N SER A 202 26.55 -1.16 -3.34
CA SER A 202 27.85 -1.00 -3.98
C SER A 202 27.98 -1.87 -5.23
N ARG A 203 28.86 -1.51 -6.14
CA ARG A 203 29.15 -2.31 -7.35
C ARG A 203 29.55 -3.75 -7.03
N ASP A 204 30.18 -4.00 -5.87
CA ASP A 204 30.59 -5.34 -5.45
C ASP A 204 29.41 -6.30 -5.27
N SER A 205 28.22 -5.77 -5.06
CA SER A 205 26.99 -6.58 -5.01
C SER A 205 26.70 -7.29 -6.32
N LEU A 206 27.19 -6.79 -7.47
CA LEU A 206 26.95 -7.39 -8.79
C LEU A 206 27.29 -8.89 -8.83
N GLY A 207 28.53 -9.24 -8.46
CA GLY A 207 28.96 -10.63 -8.41
C GLY A 207 28.30 -11.42 -7.29
N ARG A 208 28.02 -10.75 -6.14
CA ARG A 208 27.39 -11.40 -4.98
C ARG A 208 25.96 -11.87 -5.28
N ILE A 209 25.19 -11.10 -6.04
CA ILE A 209 23.82 -11.44 -6.43
C ILE A 209 23.74 -12.28 -7.71
N GLY A 210 24.89 -12.55 -8.36
CA GLY A 210 24.97 -13.31 -9.60
C GLY A 210 24.36 -12.59 -10.81
N ALA A 211 24.36 -11.26 -10.82
CA ALA A 211 23.96 -10.49 -11.98
C ALA A 211 25.03 -10.59 -13.08
N PRO A 212 24.68 -10.73 -14.38
CA PRO A 212 25.66 -10.73 -15.45
C PRO A 212 26.32 -9.36 -15.59
N ASP A 213 27.62 -9.34 -15.91
CA ASP A 213 28.36 -8.08 -16.09
C ASP A 213 27.70 -7.16 -17.13
N SER A 214 27.09 -7.74 -18.17
CA SER A 214 26.37 -7.00 -19.19
C SER A 214 25.14 -6.24 -18.67
N ALA A 215 24.62 -6.57 -17.49
CA ALA A 215 23.54 -5.82 -16.86
C ALA A 215 24.00 -4.54 -16.18
N TYR A 216 25.31 -4.41 -15.85
CA TYR A 216 25.85 -3.22 -15.19
C TYR A 216 26.19 -2.13 -16.20
N GLN A 217 25.16 -1.49 -16.71
CA GLN A 217 25.25 -0.37 -17.66
C GLN A 217 24.10 0.61 -17.46
N ILE A 218 24.19 1.78 -18.09
CA ILE A 218 23.21 2.88 -17.95
C ILE A 218 21.79 2.42 -18.33
N ASP A 219 21.64 1.58 -19.34
CA ASP A 219 20.34 1.02 -19.75
C ASP A 219 19.94 -0.21 -18.94
N GLY A 220 20.76 -0.65 -18.01
CA GLY A 220 20.55 -1.79 -17.13
C GLY A 220 20.33 -1.39 -15.67
N ILE A 221 21.06 -2.02 -14.75
CA ILE A 221 20.89 -1.88 -13.30
C ILE A 221 21.88 -0.89 -12.65
N GLU A 222 22.84 -0.36 -13.41
CA GLU A 222 23.76 0.67 -12.93
C GLU A 222 22.99 1.97 -12.62
N PHE A 223 23.25 2.58 -11.47
CA PHE A 223 22.64 3.82 -11.05
C PHE A 223 23.64 4.64 -10.20
N TYR A 224 24.22 5.68 -10.79
CA TYR A 224 25.24 6.53 -10.15
C TYR A 224 26.38 5.74 -9.50
N ASN A 225 26.99 4.83 -10.25
CA ASN A 225 28.03 3.89 -9.82
C ASN A 225 27.61 2.86 -8.77
N GLN A 226 26.30 2.67 -8.56
CA GLN A 226 25.73 1.67 -7.69
C GLN A 226 24.89 0.65 -8.48
N VAL A 227 24.51 -0.45 -7.85
CA VAL A 227 23.50 -1.39 -8.33
C VAL A 227 22.18 -0.99 -7.72
N SER A 228 21.17 -0.67 -8.53
CA SER A 228 19.83 -0.31 -8.06
C SER A 228 18.82 -1.42 -8.36
N PHE A 229 18.22 -1.97 -7.32
CA PHE A 229 17.17 -2.99 -7.46
C PHE A 229 15.88 -2.39 -8.03
N MET A 230 15.49 -1.20 -7.58
CA MET A 230 14.33 -0.50 -8.13
C MET A 230 14.49 -0.24 -9.63
N LYS A 231 15.67 0.23 -10.05
CA LYS A 231 15.98 0.42 -11.48
C LYS A 231 15.90 -0.89 -12.25
N ALA A 232 16.43 -1.99 -11.70
CA ALA A 232 16.31 -3.31 -12.31
C ALA A 232 14.84 -3.68 -12.57
N GLY A 233 13.98 -3.52 -11.57
CA GLY A 233 12.55 -3.78 -11.74
C GLY A 233 11.91 -2.90 -12.80
N ILE A 234 12.23 -1.60 -12.85
CA ILE A 234 11.71 -0.67 -13.86
C ILE A 234 12.19 -1.07 -15.27
N VAL A 235 13.43 -1.51 -15.42
CA VAL A 235 14.00 -1.93 -16.72
C VAL A 235 13.37 -3.23 -17.21
N TYR A 236 13.29 -4.25 -16.35
CA TYR A 236 12.99 -5.61 -16.76
C TYR A 236 11.52 -6.02 -16.63
N ALA A 237 10.70 -5.34 -15.81
CA ALA A 237 9.28 -5.67 -15.71
C ALA A 237 8.53 -5.34 -17.01
N ASN A 238 7.55 -6.18 -17.38
CA ASN A 238 6.68 -5.95 -18.53
C ASN A 238 5.79 -4.72 -18.30
N GLN A 239 5.29 -4.54 -17.08
CA GLN A 239 4.44 -3.44 -16.69
C GLN A 239 4.86 -2.86 -15.33
N ILE A 240 4.70 -1.57 -15.15
CA ILE A 240 4.94 -0.87 -13.90
C ILE A 240 3.62 -0.30 -13.42
N THR A 241 3.34 -0.46 -12.12
CA THR A 241 2.27 0.25 -11.47
C THR A 241 2.79 1.11 -10.33
N THR A 242 2.01 2.11 -9.96
CA THR A 242 2.19 2.82 -8.70
C THR A 242 0.83 3.08 -8.06
N VAL A 243 0.82 3.63 -6.86
CA VAL A 243 -0.30 3.58 -5.93
C VAL A 243 -1.26 4.77 -6.00
N SER A 244 -1.16 5.58 -7.04
CA SER A 244 -2.17 6.58 -7.46
C SER A 244 -1.85 7.11 -8.85
N GLU A 245 -2.85 7.63 -9.57
CA GLU A 245 -2.63 8.23 -10.90
C GLU A 245 -1.83 9.54 -10.80
N THR A 246 -2.08 10.32 -9.76
CA THR A 246 -1.33 11.56 -9.51
C THR A 246 0.13 11.25 -9.26
N TYR A 247 0.43 10.26 -8.43
CA TYR A 247 1.82 9.85 -8.18
C TYR A 247 2.48 9.28 -9.44
N ALA A 248 1.74 8.55 -10.28
CA ALA A 248 2.27 8.09 -11.57
C ALA A 248 2.70 9.26 -12.48
N ARG A 249 2.05 10.42 -12.39
CA ARG A 249 2.46 11.64 -13.09
C ARG A 249 3.62 12.36 -12.38
N GLU A 250 3.56 12.45 -11.05
CA GLU A 250 4.59 13.15 -10.26
C GLU A 250 5.97 12.51 -10.41
N ILE A 251 6.08 11.18 -10.41
CA ILE A 251 7.37 10.47 -10.55
C ILE A 251 8.02 10.61 -11.95
N LEU A 252 7.32 11.19 -12.92
CA LEU A 252 7.87 11.56 -14.22
C LEU A 252 8.67 12.87 -14.17
N GLU A 253 8.48 13.65 -13.10
CA GLU A 253 9.14 14.94 -12.92
C GLU A 253 10.44 14.78 -12.11
N PRO A 254 11.50 15.55 -12.42
CA PRO A 254 12.78 15.44 -11.71
C PRO A 254 12.68 15.61 -10.19
N ALA A 255 11.74 16.43 -9.71
CA ALA A 255 11.55 16.70 -8.29
C ALA A 255 11.08 15.48 -7.49
N ALA A 256 10.34 14.54 -8.11
CA ALA A 256 9.78 13.36 -7.46
C ALA A 256 10.30 12.03 -8.04
N GLY A 257 11.01 12.08 -9.17
CA GLY A 257 11.54 10.89 -9.86
C GLY A 257 12.83 10.34 -9.28
N HIS A 258 13.43 11.03 -8.32
CA HIS A 258 14.64 10.58 -7.60
C HIS A 258 15.75 10.07 -8.54
N GLY A 259 15.92 10.70 -9.71
CA GLY A 259 16.90 10.32 -10.74
C GLY A 259 16.45 9.21 -11.70
N LEU A 260 15.25 8.65 -11.50
CA LEU A 260 14.65 7.62 -12.37
C LEU A 260 13.55 8.20 -13.29
N ASP A 261 13.27 9.50 -13.21
CA ASP A 261 12.22 10.19 -13.99
C ASP A 261 12.40 10.02 -15.50
N GLY A 262 13.62 10.05 -16.01
CA GLY A 262 13.91 9.83 -17.43
C GLY A 262 13.52 8.44 -17.91
N LEU A 263 13.85 7.41 -17.13
CA LEU A 263 13.50 6.03 -17.40
C LEU A 263 11.96 5.81 -17.28
N LEU A 264 11.35 6.38 -16.24
CA LEU A 264 9.90 6.29 -16.03
C LEU A 264 9.13 7.01 -17.14
N ARG A 265 9.59 8.17 -17.64
CA ARG A 265 9.02 8.82 -18.83
C ARG A 265 9.08 7.92 -20.07
N LYS A 266 10.19 7.19 -20.27
CA LYS A 266 10.28 6.19 -21.35
C LYS A 266 9.21 5.11 -21.20
N ARG A 267 9.09 4.51 -19.99
CA ARG A 267 8.08 3.47 -19.72
C ARG A 267 6.65 3.98 -19.86
N ALA A 268 6.37 5.23 -19.45
CA ALA A 268 5.07 5.86 -19.63
C ALA A 268 4.71 6.07 -21.12
N LYS A 269 5.68 6.49 -21.96
CA LYS A 269 5.49 6.60 -23.41
C LYS A 269 5.21 5.26 -24.07
N GLU A 270 5.73 4.17 -23.52
CA GLU A 270 5.46 2.80 -23.95
C GLU A 270 4.12 2.26 -23.41
N THR A 271 3.30 3.08 -22.74
CA THR A 271 2.06 2.69 -22.04
C THR A 271 2.26 1.64 -20.94
N ARG A 272 3.46 1.59 -20.36
CA ARG A 272 3.88 0.61 -19.37
C ARG A 272 3.98 1.17 -17.95
N LEU A 273 3.32 2.28 -17.66
CA LEU A 273 3.20 2.85 -16.32
C LEU A 273 1.73 3.23 -16.06
N THR A 274 1.18 2.72 -14.97
CA THR A 274 -0.22 2.95 -14.58
C THR A 274 -0.33 3.25 -13.09
N GLY A 275 -1.12 4.26 -12.70
CA GLY A 275 -1.50 4.50 -11.32
C GLY A 275 -2.73 3.69 -10.95
N ILE A 276 -2.69 2.94 -9.83
CA ILE A 276 -3.83 2.22 -9.28
C ILE A 276 -3.93 2.56 -7.80
N LEU A 277 -4.98 3.26 -7.41
CA LEU A 277 -5.18 3.67 -6.02
C LEU A 277 -5.36 2.45 -5.10
N ASN A 278 -4.69 2.43 -3.95
CA ASN A 278 -4.90 1.41 -2.93
C ASN A 278 -6.27 1.56 -2.26
N GLY A 279 -6.77 0.48 -1.69
CA GLY A 279 -7.94 0.48 -0.84
C GLY A 279 -7.62 0.50 0.65
N ILE A 280 -8.65 0.48 1.48
CA ILE A 280 -8.57 0.25 2.93
C ILE A 280 -9.43 -0.94 3.33
N ASP A 281 -9.07 -1.56 4.46
CA ASP A 281 -9.75 -2.69 5.04
C ASP A 281 -11.12 -2.30 5.63
N GLU A 282 -12.09 -3.21 5.58
CA GLU A 282 -13.42 -3.06 6.20
C GLU A 282 -13.36 -2.89 7.72
N ASN A 283 -12.30 -3.35 8.36
CA ASN A 283 -12.06 -3.17 9.80
C ASN A 283 -12.01 -1.68 10.24
N TRP A 284 -11.96 -0.74 9.31
CA TRP A 284 -12.10 0.70 9.56
C TRP A 284 -13.55 1.18 9.64
N ASP A 285 -14.52 0.29 9.54
CA ASP A 285 -15.94 0.66 9.68
C ASP A 285 -16.26 1.03 11.14
N PRO A 286 -16.74 2.25 11.43
CA PRO A 286 -17.04 2.66 12.80
C PRO A 286 -18.24 1.91 13.41
N ARG A 287 -19.02 1.20 12.59
CA ARG A 287 -20.15 0.38 13.06
C ARG A 287 -19.71 -0.93 13.69
N THR A 288 -18.60 -1.47 13.24
CA THR A 288 -18.10 -2.80 13.62
C THR A 288 -16.75 -2.77 14.36
N CYS A 289 -16.01 -1.67 14.30
CA CYS A 289 -14.69 -1.56 14.91
C CYS A 289 -14.78 -1.65 16.44
N THR A 290 -14.26 -2.75 16.99
CA THR A 290 -14.32 -3.06 18.44
C THR A 290 -13.35 -2.22 19.29
N HIS A 291 -12.42 -1.51 18.67
CA HIS A 291 -11.45 -0.67 19.37
C HIS A 291 -12.02 0.70 19.79
N LEU A 292 -13.14 1.12 19.21
CA LEU A 292 -13.74 2.42 19.49
C LEU A 292 -14.36 2.48 20.91
N ALA A 293 -14.27 3.64 21.54
CA ALA A 293 -14.96 3.86 22.81
C ALA A 293 -16.49 3.73 22.67
N LYS A 294 -17.02 4.12 21.52
CA LYS A 294 -18.40 3.91 21.09
C LYS A 294 -18.45 3.68 19.60
N GLN A 295 -19.03 2.58 19.17
CA GLN A 295 -19.39 2.36 17.76
C GLN A 295 -20.48 3.36 17.35
N PHE A 296 -20.46 3.79 16.09
CA PHE A 296 -21.41 4.77 15.58
C PHE A 296 -21.65 4.63 14.09
N GLU A 297 -22.78 5.12 13.62
CA GLU A 297 -23.16 5.16 12.22
C GLU A 297 -22.95 6.55 11.61
N PRO A 298 -22.87 6.66 10.27
CA PRO A 298 -22.93 7.95 9.59
C PRO A 298 -24.18 8.73 10.01
N GLY A 299 -23.97 9.93 10.56
CA GLY A 299 -25.08 10.75 11.11
C GLY A 299 -25.23 10.66 12.64
N ASP A 300 -24.69 9.64 13.30
CA ASP A 300 -24.63 9.61 14.78
C ASP A 300 -23.47 10.47 15.30
N TRP A 301 -23.67 11.76 15.29
CA TRP A 301 -22.66 12.71 15.80
C TRP A 301 -22.49 12.65 17.31
N LYS A 302 -23.44 12.08 18.06
CA LYS A 302 -23.30 11.81 19.50
C LYS A 302 -22.28 10.69 19.74
N GLY A 303 -22.36 9.61 18.94
CA GLY A 303 -21.38 8.53 18.97
C GLY A 303 -19.97 9.03 18.59
N LYS A 304 -19.85 9.81 17.50
CA LYS A 304 -18.59 10.46 17.13
C LYS A 304 -18.03 11.33 18.27
N HIS A 305 -18.85 12.15 18.91
CA HIS A 305 -18.43 13.01 20.03
C HIS A 305 -17.99 12.22 21.26
N ALA A 306 -18.65 11.09 21.55
CA ALA A 306 -18.24 10.21 22.64
C ALA A 306 -16.82 9.67 22.46
N ASN A 307 -16.42 9.36 21.21
CA ASN A 307 -15.04 8.99 20.89
C ASN A 307 -14.09 10.17 21.09
N THR A 308 -14.48 11.40 20.73
CA THR A 308 -13.67 12.61 20.96
C THR A 308 -13.40 12.81 22.46
N GLU A 309 -14.41 12.70 23.30
CA GLU A 309 -14.26 12.81 24.76
C GLU A 309 -13.44 11.64 25.35
N GLY A 310 -13.56 10.45 24.73
CA GLY A 310 -12.70 9.31 25.06
C GLY A 310 -11.23 9.64 24.86
N ILE A 311 -10.86 10.17 23.69
CA ILE A 311 -9.46 10.54 23.39
C ILE A 311 -8.97 11.66 24.31
N ARG A 312 -9.78 12.68 24.58
CA ARG A 312 -9.40 13.74 25.53
C ARG A 312 -9.05 13.18 26.90
N ARG A 313 -9.86 12.27 27.42
CA ARG A 313 -9.63 11.62 28.71
C ARG A 313 -8.39 10.74 28.69
N ASP A 314 -8.25 9.88 27.69
CA ASP A 314 -7.18 8.88 27.61
C ASP A 314 -5.80 9.55 27.44
N PHE A 315 -5.75 10.68 26.75
CA PHE A 315 -4.54 11.47 26.53
C PHE A 315 -4.36 12.62 27.55
N GLY A 316 -5.22 12.74 28.57
CA GLY A 316 -5.11 13.72 29.63
C GLY A 316 -5.30 15.18 29.18
N LEU A 317 -5.97 15.39 28.04
CA LEU A 317 -6.30 16.72 27.54
C LEU A 317 -7.42 17.34 28.38
N ALA A 318 -7.43 18.68 28.45
CA ALA A 318 -8.53 19.38 29.10
C ALA A 318 -9.85 19.22 28.34
N ALA A 319 -10.98 19.33 29.06
CA ALA A 319 -12.26 19.49 28.40
C ALA A 319 -12.25 20.73 27.50
N SER A 320 -12.67 20.61 26.26
CA SER A 320 -12.66 21.67 25.26
C SER A 320 -13.89 21.65 24.38
N ARG A 321 -14.35 22.83 23.97
CA ARG A 321 -15.35 23.00 22.90
C ARG A 321 -14.72 23.20 21.53
N GLY A 322 -13.38 23.33 21.47
CA GLY A 322 -12.62 23.48 20.23
C GLY A 322 -12.39 22.15 19.52
N PRO A 323 -11.89 22.20 18.28
CA PRO A 323 -11.63 21.01 17.49
C PRO A 323 -10.42 20.21 18.02
N LEU A 324 -10.51 18.90 17.88
CA LEU A 324 -9.41 17.97 18.12
C LEU A 324 -8.74 17.60 16.79
N PHE A 325 -7.46 17.93 16.67
CA PHE A 325 -6.62 17.56 15.56
C PHE A 325 -5.81 16.30 15.90
N SER A 326 -5.56 15.46 14.95
CA SER A 326 -4.63 14.35 15.08
C SER A 326 -3.53 14.37 14.02
N LEU A 327 -2.37 13.84 14.37
CA LEU A 327 -1.31 13.43 13.46
C LEU A 327 -0.89 12.02 13.83
N VAL A 328 -1.16 11.05 12.95
CA VAL A 328 -0.77 9.64 13.12
C VAL A 328 0.09 9.26 11.93
N ALA A 329 1.41 9.29 12.09
CA ALA A 329 2.35 9.06 11.00
C ALA A 329 3.75 8.72 11.51
N ARG A 330 4.63 8.25 10.61
CA ARG A 330 6.07 8.26 10.88
C ARG A 330 6.54 9.70 11.09
N LEU A 331 7.29 9.95 12.16
CA LEU A 331 7.79 11.29 12.49
C LEU A 331 9.08 11.57 11.67
N VAL A 332 8.92 11.79 10.36
CA VAL A 332 9.99 12.02 9.40
C VAL A 332 9.72 13.28 8.57
N HIS A 333 10.78 13.86 7.99
CA HIS A 333 10.69 15.09 7.19
C HIS A 333 9.66 14.99 6.05
N GLN A 334 9.57 13.84 5.40
CA GLN A 334 8.57 13.56 4.35
C GLN A 334 7.16 13.90 4.81
N LYS A 335 6.80 13.59 6.06
CA LYS A 335 5.44 13.77 6.60
C LYS A 335 5.14 15.20 7.07
N GLY A 336 6.09 16.14 6.92
CA GLY A 336 5.89 17.56 7.23
C GLY A 336 5.69 17.85 8.71
N ILE A 337 6.38 17.11 9.58
CA ILE A 337 6.28 17.30 11.04
C ILE A 337 6.70 18.71 11.45
N ASP A 338 7.72 19.26 10.80
CA ASP A 338 8.18 20.64 10.98
C ASP A 338 7.10 21.68 10.68
N LEU A 339 6.26 21.44 9.68
CA LEU A 339 5.12 22.31 9.36
C LEU A 339 4.07 22.27 10.48
N VAL A 340 3.76 21.07 11.01
CA VAL A 340 2.83 20.93 12.14
C VAL A 340 3.37 21.63 13.38
N LEU A 341 4.64 21.43 13.70
CA LEU A 341 5.30 22.09 14.83
C LEU A 341 5.22 23.63 14.72
N SER A 342 5.37 24.16 13.51
CA SER A 342 5.32 25.60 13.23
C SER A 342 3.93 26.23 13.42
N VAL A 343 2.86 25.46 13.23
CA VAL A 343 1.47 25.95 13.34
C VAL A 343 0.79 25.56 14.65
N ALA A 344 1.41 24.71 15.46
CA ALA A 344 0.80 24.13 16.66
C ALA A 344 0.38 25.18 17.69
N ASP A 345 1.22 26.19 17.94
CA ASP A 345 0.89 27.29 18.86
C ASP A 345 -0.35 28.06 18.39
N SER A 346 -0.51 28.25 17.09
CA SER A 346 -1.70 28.90 16.50
C SER A 346 -2.96 28.05 16.66
N ILE A 347 -2.85 26.72 16.48
CA ILE A 347 -3.97 25.79 16.71
C ILE A 347 -4.44 25.88 18.17
N VAL A 348 -3.50 25.83 19.12
CA VAL A 348 -3.80 25.89 20.57
C VAL A 348 -4.39 27.25 20.94
N SER A 349 -3.81 28.35 20.45
CA SER A 349 -4.30 29.72 20.72
C SER A 349 -5.72 29.94 20.18
N ALA A 350 -6.09 29.26 19.10
CA ALA A 350 -7.46 29.29 18.57
C ALA A 350 -8.42 28.30 19.30
N GLY A 351 -7.99 27.70 20.40
CA GLY A 351 -8.79 26.77 21.21
C GLY A 351 -8.81 25.34 20.74
N GLY A 352 -8.01 24.98 19.73
CA GLY A 352 -7.84 23.60 19.25
C GLY A 352 -6.94 22.78 20.16
N GLN A 353 -7.04 21.45 20.03
CA GLN A 353 -6.18 20.47 20.70
C GLN A 353 -5.53 19.55 19.69
N ILE A 354 -4.37 18.98 20.01
CA ILE A 354 -3.61 18.14 19.10
C ILE A 354 -3.22 16.83 19.80
N VAL A 355 -3.44 15.70 19.14
CA VAL A 355 -2.89 14.40 19.53
C VAL A 355 -1.93 13.94 18.42
N ILE A 356 -0.69 13.63 18.80
CA ILE A 356 0.35 13.14 17.90
C ILE A 356 0.71 11.71 18.32
N MET A 357 0.72 10.77 17.39
CA MET A 357 1.23 9.42 17.58
C MET A 357 2.13 9.01 16.43
N GLY A 358 3.30 8.51 16.76
CA GLY A 358 4.26 8.01 15.79
C GLY A 358 5.66 7.83 16.32
N THR A 359 6.54 7.31 15.48
CA THR A 359 7.98 7.16 15.72
C THR A 359 8.74 7.53 14.46
N GLY A 360 9.98 7.97 14.60
CA GLY A 360 10.77 8.35 13.42
C GLY A 360 12.13 8.92 13.75
N GLU A 361 12.42 10.10 13.21
CA GLU A 361 13.66 10.82 13.44
C GLU A 361 13.70 11.40 14.86
N ARG A 362 14.79 11.18 15.58
CA ARG A 362 14.95 11.61 17.00
C ARG A 362 14.66 13.09 17.21
N GLN A 363 15.03 13.94 16.25
CA GLN A 363 14.77 15.37 16.33
C GLN A 363 13.27 15.70 16.35
N PHE A 364 12.44 15.01 15.56
CA PHE A 364 11.01 15.22 15.52
C PHE A 364 10.31 14.58 16.73
N GLU A 365 10.77 13.42 17.20
CA GLU A 365 10.28 12.82 18.44
C GLU A 365 10.50 13.78 19.62
N ALA A 366 11.72 14.31 19.79
CA ALA A 366 12.05 15.27 20.85
C ALA A 366 11.28 16.60 20.72
N ALA A 367 11.15 17.14 19.51
CA ALA A 367 10.43 18.39 19.28
C ALA A 367 8.93 18.27 19.59
N THR A 368 8.29 17.14 19.20
CA THR A 368 6.88 16.89 19.54
C THR A 368 6.67 16.73 21.04
N GLN A 369 7.57 16.02 21.74
CA GLN A 369 7.53 15.91 23.21
C GLN A 369 7.68 17.27 23.90
N THR A 370 8.58 18.12 23.42
CA THR A 370 8.76 19.50 23.91
C THR A 370 7.50 20.34 23.73
N LEU A 371 6.83 20.18 22.54
CA LEU A 371 5.54 20.83 22.26
C LEU A 371 4.48 20.39 23.29
N ALA A 372 4.37 19.10 23.58
CA ALA A 372 3.43 18.57 24.57
C ALA A 372 3.72 19.08 25.98
N GLN A 373 5.00 19.23 26.36
CA GLN A 373 5.39 19.82 27.67
C GLN A 373 4.97 21.29 27.77
N ARG A 374 5.07 22.05 26.67
CA ARG A 374 4.66 23.46 26.59
C ARG A 374 3.15 23.62 26.71
N HIS A 375 2.38 22.71 26.14
CA HIS A 375 0.92 22.78 26.04
C HIS A 375 0.21 21.56 26.69
N ARG A 376 0.60 21.21 27.92
CA ARG A 376 0.23 19.98 28.66
C ARG A 376 -1.26 19.60 28.65
N LYS A 377 -2.17 20.57 28.48
CA LYS A 377 -3.62 20.33 28.48
C LYS A 377 -4.25 20.43 27.08
N SER A 378 -3.46 20.79 26.09
CA SER A 378 -3.93 21.00 24.71
C SER A 378 -3.20 20.13 23.69
N VAL A 379 -1.99 19.65 24.00
CA VAL A 379 -1.20 18.79 23.14
C VAL A 379 -0.80 17.52 23.90
N ALA A 380 -1.03 16.36 23.27
CA ALA A 380 -0.57 15.08 23.78
C ALA A 380 0.23 14.35 22.69
N VAL A 381 1.30 13.68 23.11
CA VAL A 381 2.21 12.95 22.21
C VAL A 381 2.47 11.56 22.76
N LYS A 382 2.34 10.56 21.89
CA LYS A 382 2.76 9.18 22.12
C LYS A 382 3.83 8.79 21.11
N ILE A 383 5.05 8.57 21.58
CA ILE A 383 6.12 8.00 20.75
C ILE A 383 5.92 6.50 20.70
N GLY A 384 5.74 5.98 19.50
CA GLY A 384 5.38 4.58 19.23
C GLY A 384 4.23 4.48 18.26
N PHE A 385 3.86 3.26 17.93
CA PHE A 385 2.69 2.96 17.10
C PHE A 385 1.90 1.81 17.73
N ASP A 386 0.61 2.01 17.84
CA ASP A 386 -0.37 1.01 18.24
C ASP A 386 -1.58 1.13 17.31
N GLU A 387 -1.96 0.06 16.64
CA GLU A 387 -3.01 0.10 15.63
C GLU A 387 -4.38 0.37 16.24
N ALA A 388 -4.70 -0.28 17.36
CA ALA A 388 -5.99 -0.09 18.05
C ALA A 388 -6.13 1.36 18.52
N GLU A 389 -5.07 1.93 19.07
CA GLU A 389 -5.06 3.32 19.50
C GLU A 389 -5.09 4.30 18.32
N SER A 390 -4.41 3.99 17.21
CA SER A 390 -4.52 4.74 15.95
C SER A 390 -5.98 4.84 15.49
N ARG A 391 -6.72 3.74 15.49
CA ARG A 391 -8.16 3.70 15.16
C ARG A 391 -8.98 4.59 16.09
N ARG A 392 -8.69 4.55 17.39
CA ARG A 392 -9.36 5.39 18.40
C ARG A 392 -9.05 6.87 18.20
N ILE A 393 -7.77 7.23 17.96
CA ILE A 393 -7.35 8.61 17.69
C ILE A 393 -8.07 9.15 16.46
N LEU A 394 -8.07 8.41 15.35
CA LEU A 394 -8.75 8.84 14.13
C LEU A 394 -10.27 8.97 14.34
N ALA A 395 -10.91 8.00 14.98
CA ALA A 395 -12.35 8.06 15.25
C ALA A 395 -12.72 9.18 16.24
N GLY A 396 -11.82 9.56 17.14
CA GLY A 396 -12.04 10.64 18.12
C GLY A 396 -11.71 12.04 17.62
N SER A 397 -10.93 12.18 16.54
CA SER A 397 -10.51 13.48 16.02
C SER A 397 -11.57 14.17 15.17
N ASP A 398 -11.52 15.48 15.10
CA ASP A 398 -12.32 16.29 14.18
C ASP A 398 -11.62 16.43 12.83
N PHE A 399 -10.30 16.63 12.89
CA PHE A 399 -9.43 16.80 11.74
C PHE A 399 -8.16 15.97 11.88
N MET A 400 -7.62 15.51 10.73
CA MET A 400 -6.33 14.84 10.65
C MET A 400 -5.35 15.69 9.85
N LEU A 401 -4.16 15.94 10.40
CA LEU A 401 -3.10 16.70 9.75
C LEU A 401 -2.23 15.77 8.90
N MET A 402 -2.11 16.04 7.60
CA MET A 402 -1.29 15.31 6.65
C MET A 402 -0.50 16.25 5.73
N PRO A 403 0.41 17.09 6.29
CA PRO A 403 1.17 18.04 5.49
C PRO A 403 2.37 17.40 4.81
N SER A 404 2.20 16.18 4.31
CA SER A 404 3.25 15.43 3.63
C SER A 404 3.79 16.19 2.43
N ARG A 405 5.11 16.24 2.27
CA ARG A 405 5.76 16.84 1.10
C ARG A 405 5.44 16.08 -0.16
N PHE A 406 5.42 14.77 -0.07
CA PHE A 406 4.88 13.85 -1.08
C PHE A 406 4.22 12.67 -0.37
N GLU A 407 3.14 12.15 -0.97
CA GLU A 407 2.36 11.05 -0.42
C GLU A 407 1.88 10.13 -1.56
N PRO A 408 2.63 9.07 -1.89
CA PRO A 408 2.31 8.23 -3.05
C PRO A 408 0.85 7.79 -3.13
N CYS A 409 0.32 7.28 -2.03
CA CYS A 409 -1.08 6.95 -1.86
C CYS A 409 -1.66 7.62 -0.62
N GLY A 410 -1.08 7.32 0.54
CA GLY A 410 -1.71 7.55 1.84
C GLY A 410 -2.90 6.61 2.06
N LEU A 411 -2.95 5.96 3.21
CA LEU A 411 -4.11 5.17 3.64
C LEU A 411 -4.86 5.90 4.75
N SER A 412 -4.14 6.59 5.60
CA SER A 412 -4.67 7.21 6.81
C SER A 412 -5.76 8.25 6.54
N GLN A 413 -5.72 9.00 5.43
CA GLN A 413 -6.78 9.96 5.06
C GLN A 413 -8.06 9.26 4.64
N MET A 414 -7.96 8.08 4.02
CA MET A 414 -9.13 7.27 3.67
C MET A 414 -9.76 6.69 4.94
N CYS A 415 -8.91 6.15 5.84
CA CYS A 415 -9.34 5.68 7.15
C CYS A 415 -9.98 6.80 7.99
N ALA A 416 -9.38 7.99 8.00
CA ALA A 416 -9.94 9.16 8.69
C ALA A 416 -11.32 9.55 8.15
N GLN A 417 -11.46 9.62 6.82
CA GLN A 417 -12.75 9.90 6.18
C GLN A 417 -13.80 8.84 6.53
N ARG A 418 -13.44 7.55 6.55
CA ARG A 418 -14.34 6.45 6.90
C ARG A 418 -14.95 6.59 8.29
N VAL A 419 -14.21 7.17 9.24
CA VAL A 419 -14.67 7.43 10.62
C VAL A 419 -15.12 8.89 10.84
N GLY A 420 -15.37 9.66 9.78
CA GLY A 420 -15.88 11.03 9.84
C GLY A 420 -14.89 12.07 10.36
N THR A 421 -13.60 11.80 10.26
CA THR A 421 -12.51 12.75 10.55
C THR A 421 -12.04 13.35 9.24
N LEU A 422 -12.02 14.68 9.16
CA LEU A 422 -11.73 15.38 7.91
C LEU A 422 -10.22 15.61 7.76
N PRO A 423 -9.58 15.07 6.72
CA PRO A 423 -8.14 15.28 6.48
C PRO A 423 -7.86 16.73 6.03
N ILE A 424 -6.71 17.24 6.47
CA ILE A 424 -6.09 18.49 6.01
C ILE A 424 -4.75 18.10 5.40
N GLY A 425 -4.67 18.02 4.08
CA GLY A 425 -3.54 17.48 3.36
C GLY A 425 -2.92 18.41 2.34
N HIS A 426 -1.64 18.19 2.06
CA HIS A 426 -0.98 18.77 0.88
C HIS A 426 -1.52 18.09 -0.39
N LYS A 427 -1.74 18.88 -1.46
CA LYS A 427 -2.28 18.38 -2.73
C LYS A 427 -1.19 17.64 -3.51
N THR A 428 -0.92 16.40 -3.15
CA THR A 428 0.08 15.53 -3.79
C THR A 428 -0.38 14.08 -3.79
N GLY A 429 0.06 13.29 -4.75
CA GLY A 429 -0.18 11.86 -4.89
C GLY A 429 -1.62 11.45 -4.56
N GLY A 430 -1.78 10.40 -3.76
CA GLY A 430 -3.10 9.91 -3.39
C GLY A 430 -3.94 10.84 -2.53
N LEU A 431 -3.34 11.85 -1.85
CA LEU A 431 -4.14 12.86 -1.14
C LEU A 431 -4.96 13.71 -2.11
N ALA A 432 -4.39 14.04 -3.28
CA ALA A 432 -5.08 14.80 -4.32
C ALA A 432 -6.26 14.04 -4.94
N GLU A 433 -6.27 12.71 -4.89
CA GLU A 433 -7.33 11.85 -5.44
C GLU A 433 -8.41 11.47 -4.44
N THR A 434 -8.02 11.39 -3.16
CA THR A 434 -8.90 10.87 -2.12
C THR A 434 -9.55 11.95 -1.27
N ILE A 435 -9.10 13.21 -1.37
CA ILE A 435 -9.66 14.35 -0.66
C ILE A 435 -10.30 15.30 -1.66
N ASP A 436 -11.62 15.47 -1.59
CA ASP A 436 -12.34 16.50 -2.33
C ASP A 436 -12.31 17.81 -1.52
N ASP A 437 -11.53 18.79 -1.98
CA ASP A 437 -11.29 20.03 -1.24
C ASP A 437 -12.58 20.80 -0.89
N GLY A 438 -12.74 21.08 0.39
CA GLY A 438 -13.94 21.74 0.93
C GLY A 438 -15.20 20.87 0.96
N GLN A 439 -15.12 19.58 0.58
CA GLN A 439 -16.22 18.62 0.56
C GLN A 439 -16.00 17.44 1.52
N THR A 440 -14.84 16.77 1.43
CA THR A 440 -14.50 15.63 2.28
C THR A 440 -13.27 15.87 3.15
N GLY A 441 -12.62 17.01 2.99
CA GLY A 441 -11.43 17.46 3.71
C GLY A 441 -10.96 18.81 3.16
N PHE A 442 -9.71 19.14 3.43
CA PHE A 442 -9.08 20.38 2.95
C PHE A 442 -7.74 20.06 2.30
N LEU A 443 -7.52 20.60 1.10
CA LEU A 443 -6.24 20.53 0.43
C LEU A 443 -5.58 21.93 0.41
N PHE A 444 -4.26 21.95 0.55
CA PHE A 444 -3.44 23.14 0.34
C PHE A 444 -2.38 22.85 -0.73
N ALA A 445 -2.00 23.89 -1.51
CA ALA A 445 -1.26 23.69 -2.75
C ALA A 445 0.25 23.46 -2.53
N GLU A 446 0.85 24.13 -1.54
CA GLU A 446 2.29 24.11 -1.32
C GLU A 446 2.63 23.59 0.07
N PRO A 447 3.67 22.76 0.24
CA PRO A 447 4.09 22.26 1.55
C PRO A 447 4.81 23.37 2.36
N SER A 448 4.06 24.45 2.67
CA SER A 448 4.52 25.62 3.36
C SER A 448 3.65 25.96 4.57
N ILE A 449 4.22 26.66 5.54
CA ILE A 449 3.51 27.12 6.77
C ILE A 449 2.28 27.94 6.39
N GLY A 450 2.43 28.89 5.45
CA GLY A 450 1.34 29.76 5.03
C GLY A 450 0.17 29.03 4.39
N SER A 451 0.45 28.06 3.50
CA SER A 451 -0.58 27.25 2.83
C SER A 451 -1.31 26.34 3.84
N LEU A 452 -0.58 25.70 4.76
CA LEU A 452 -1.18 24.88 5.82
C LEU A 452 -2.03 25.75 6.74
N PHE A 453 -1.54 26.93 7.15
CA PHE A 453 -2.29 27.86 8.00
C PHE A 453 -3.61 28.31 7.34
N GLY A 454 -3.60 28.59 6.04
CA GLY A 454 -4.83 28.89 5.29
C GLY A 454 -5.84 27.74 5.33
N ALA A 455 -5.39 26.49 5.19
CA ALA A 455 -6.26 25.30 5.31
C ALA A 455 -6.79 25.12 6.76
N LEU A 456 -5.98 25.41 7.78
CA LEU A 456 -6.42 25.44 9.19
C LEU A 456 -7.51 26.47 9.45
N CYS A 457 -7.38 27.67 8.92
CA CYS A 457 -8.42 28.71 9.03
C CYS A 457 -9.76 28.22 8.45
N ARG A 458 -9.74 27.53 7.30
CA ARG A 458 -10.94 26.92 6.69
C ARG A 458 -11.53 25.83 7.58
N ALA A 459 -10.68 25.01 8.20
CA ALA A 459 -11.09 23.96 9.14
C ALA A 459 -11.77 24.53 10.39
N PHE A 460 -11.18 25.54 11.03
CA PHE A 460 -11.79 26.23 12.17
C PHE A 460 -13.13 26.89 11.80
N SER A 461 -13.19 27.59 10.67
CA SER A 461 -14.45 28.16 10.14
C SER A 461 -15.52 27.07 9.93
N THR A 462 -15.13 25.90 9.40
CA THR A 462 -16.05 24.77 9.21
C THR A 462 -16.51 24.19 10.54
N TYR A 463 -15.59 24.05 11.52
CA TYR A 463 -15.92 23.53 12.85
C TYR A 463 -16.94 24.42 13.59
N SER A 464 -16.85 25.73 13.42
CA SER A 464 -17.79 26.71 13.99
C SER A 464 -19.21 26.57 13.42
N SER A 465 -19.38 26.00 12.24
CA SER A 465 -20.68 25.72 11.62
C SER A 465 -21.01 24.22 11.69
N LYS A 466 -21.77 23.80 12.69
CA LYS A 466 -22.17 22.38 12.86
C LYS A 466 -22.82 21.82 11.60
N ARG A 467 -23.66 22.61 10.91
CA ARG A 467 -24.29 22.18 9.65
C ARG A 467 -23.24 21.83 8.60
N ARG A 468 -22.28 22.71 8.36
CA ARG A 468 -21.21 22.50 7.36
C ARG A 468 -20.32 21.32 7.74
N LEU A 469 -19.90 21.26 9.01
CA LEU A 469 -19.08 20.14 9.52
C LEU A 469 -19.76 18.79 9.30
N TYR A 470 -21.03 18.66 9.66
CA TYR A 470 -21.76 17.41 9.54
C TYR A 470 -22.01 17.04 8.07
N GLN A 471 -22.30 17.99 7.20
CA GLN A 471 -22.42 17.74 5.76
C GLN A 471 -21.09 17.20 5.18
N MET A 472 -19.95 17.80 5.52
CA MET A 472 -18.65 17.32 5.07
C MET A 472 -18.34 15.93 5.58
N ARG A 473 -18.58 15.66 6.86
CA ARG A 473 -18.40 14.33 7.47
C ARG A 473 -19.27 13.26 6.79
N THR A 474 -20.55 13.55 6.54
CA THR A 474 -21.45 12.62 5.83
C THR A 474 -20.90 12.28 4.45
N ARG A 475 -20.40 13.27 3.69
CA ARG A 475 -19.79 13.04 2.38
C ARG A 475 -18.50 12.23 2.48
N ALA A 476 -17.66 12.52 3.45
CA ALA A 476 -16.41 11.81 3.69
C ALA A 476 -16.68 10.33 4.01
N MET A 477 -17.62 10.05 4.92
CA MET A 477 -18.00 8.69 5.32
C MET A 477 -18.69 7.90 4.20
N ALA A 478 -19.30 8.58 3.24
CA ALA A 478 -19.94 7.96 2.07
C ALA A 478 -18.95 7.56 0.95
N ARG A 479 -17.67 7.99 1.04
CA ARG A 479 -16.66 7.59 0.06
C ARG A 479 -16.39 6.10 0.19
N ASN A 480 -16.37 5.42 -0.96
CA ASN A 480 -15.97 4.02 -1.03
C ASN A 480 -14.47 3.92 -1.36
N PHE A 481 -13.70 3.43 -0.42
CA PHE A 481 -12.26 3.17 -0.54
C PHE A 481 -11.94 1.67 -0.40
N GLY A 482 -12.92 0.79 -0.61
CA GLY A 482 -12.70 -0.66 -0.56
C GLY A 482 -11.77 -1.15 -1.67
N TRP A 483 -11.14 -2.30 -1.41
CA TRP A 483 -10.19 -2.92 -2.33
C TRP A 483 -10.82 -3.44 -3.62
N GLU A 484 -12.14 -3.59 -3.69
CA GLU A 484 -12.86 -4.12 -4.85
C GLU A 484 -12.59 -3.32 -6.14
N HIS A 485 -12.45 -1.99 -6.04
CA HIS A 485 -12.12 -1.14 -7.19
C HIS A 485 -10.71 -1.39 -7.70
N SER A 486 -9.74 -1.42 -6.78
CA SER A 486 -8.33 -1.69 -7.11
C SER A 486 -8.16 -3.10 -7.66
N ALA A 487 -8.84 -4.09 -7.09
CA ALA A 487 -8.79 -5.47 -7.55
C ALA A 487 -9.28 -5.63 -9.00
N VAL A 488 -10.32 -4.88 -9.41
CA VAL A 488 -10.78 -4.87 -10.82
C VAL A 488 -9.68 -4.38 -11.75
N SER A 489 -9.00 -3.28 -11.39
CA SER A 489 -7.92 -2.71 -12.20
C SER A 489 -6.72 -3.67 -12.29
N TYR A 490 -6.31 -4.28 -11.18
CA TYR A 490 -5.23 -5.28 -11.18
C TYR A 490 -5.59 -6.52 -11.99
N ARG A 491 -6.82 -7.03 -11.90
CA ARG A 491 -7.28 -8.17 -12.70
C ARG A 491 -7.20 -7.88 -14.20
N GLN A 492 -7.63 -6.69 -14.64
CA GLN A 492 -7.52 -6.26 -16.03
C GLN A 492 -6.05 -6.21 -16.46
N LEU A 493 -5.20 -5.66 -15.61
CA LEU A 493 -3.77 -5.57 -15.87
C LEU A 493 -3.12 -6.94 -16.01
N TYR A 494 -3.45 -7.89 -15.12
CA TYR A 494 -2.96 -9.27 -15.21
C TYR A 494 -3.38 -9.94 -16.53
N GLY A 495 -4.64 -9.76 -16.94
CA GLY A 495 -5.12 -10.27 -18.23
C GLY A 495 -4.38 -9.69 -19.43
N ASN A 496 -4.03 -8.40 -19.38
CA ASN A 496 -3.30 -7.74 -20.46
C ASN A 496 -1.82 -8.15 -20.54
N VAL A 497 -1.23 -8.51 -19.41
CA VAL A 497 0.21 -8.88 -19.34
C VAL A 497 0.42 -10.36 -19.61
N ALA A 498 -0.54 -11.21 -19.27
CA ALA A 498 -0.47 -12.67 -19.47
C ALA A 498 -0.88 -13.10 -20.89
N GLY A 499 -1.62 -12.28 -21.62
CA GLY A 499 -2.19 -12.64 -22.92
C GLY A 499 -1.72 -11.92 -24.08
#